data_289c13ca575054c9f7cee0caefa4151c
#
_entry.id   289c13ca575054c9f7cee0caefa4151c
#
_cell.length_a   1.000
_cell.length_b   1.000
_cell.length_c   1.000
_cell.angle_alpha   90.00
_cell.angle_beta   90.00
_cell.angle_gamma   90.00
#
_symmetry.space_group_name_H-M   'P 1'
#
loop_
_entity.id
_entity.type
_entity.pdbx_description
1 polymer ?
#
loop_
_entity_poly.entity_id
_entity_poly.type
_entity_poly.pdbx_seq_one_letter_code
_entity_poly.pdbx_strand_id
1 'polypeptide(L)' 'MDYKVDYIFGMRAVIEALATGKDIDKILVKKDLSGDLSNELFAALKDRPDVVVQKVPVERINRITRKNHQGVLAFL' A
#
# COMPACT_ATOMS: atom_id res chain seq x y z
N MET A 1 -20.56 17.67 -4.01
CA MET A 1 -19.63 17.39 -2.91
C MET A 1 -18.49 16.52 -3.40
N ASP A 2 -17.29 17.00 -3.20
CA ASP A 2 -16.12 16.26 -3.66
C ASP A 2 -15.66 15.31 -2.57
N TYR A 3 -15.62 14.04 -2.91
CA TYR A 3 -15.04 13.05 -2.02
C TYR A 3 -13.57 12.91 -2.35
N LYS A 4 -12.73 13.29 -1.42
CA LYS A 4 -11.31 13.03 -1.55
C LYS A 4 -11.00 11.73 -0.86
N VAL A 5 -10.44 10.81 -1.63
CA VAL A 5 -9.91 9.58 -1.07
C VAL A 5 -8.44 9.82 -0.84
N ASP A 6 -8.05 9.85 0.42
CA ASP A 6 -6.65 10.01 0.77
C ASP A 6 -5.93 8.68 0.60
N TYR A 7 -4.80 8.72 -0.06
CA TYR A 7 -3.97 7.54 -0.20
C TYR A 7 -2.50 7.93 -0.23
N ILE A 8 -1.65 6.99 0.08
CA ILE A 8 -0.21 7.10 -0.08
C ILE A 8 0.24 5.96 -0.99
N PHE A 9 1.38 6.14 -1.61
CA PHE A 9 1.91 5.15 -2.55
C PHE A 9 3.42 5.08 -2.42
N GLY A 10 3.99 3.99 -2.95
CA GLY A 10 5.41 3.74 -2.85
C GLY A 10 5.74 2.90 -1.62
N MET A 11 6.76 2.08 -1.78
CA MET A 11 7.08 1.06 -0.77
C MET A 11 7.43 1.68 0.58
N ARG A 12 8.35 2.67 0.58
CA ARG A 12 8.81 3.25 1.83
C ARG A 12 7.73 4.04 2.54
N ALA A 13 6.91 4.77 1.80
CA ALA A 13 5.84 5.57 2.41
C ALA A 13 4.84 4.65 3.12
N VAL A 14 4.50 3.52 2.50
CA VAL A 14 3.55 2.58 3.10
C VAL A 14 4.16 1.88 4.29
N ILE A 15 5.42 1.44 4.19
CA ILE A 15 6.10 0.79 5.31
C ILE A 15 6.18 1.74 6.51
N GLU A 16 6.53 2.99 6.27
CA GLU A 16 6.63 3.99 7.33
C GLU A 16 5.28 4.25 7.98
N ALA A 17 4.22 4.34 7.18
CA ALA A 17 2.89 4.55 7.71
C ALA A 17 2.46 3.39 8.62
N LEU A 18 2.79 2.16 8.24
CA LEU A 18 2.52 1.00 9.07
C LEU A 18 3.30 1.06 10.39
N ALA A 19 4.58 1.43 10.31
CA ALA A 19 5.45 1.45 11.48
C ALA A 19 5.06 2.55 12.48
N THR A 20 4.52 3.67 11.99
CA THR A 20 4.14 4.79 12.86
C THR A 20 2.73 4.67 13.41
N GLY A 21 2.04 3.57 13.12
CA GLY A 21 0.70 3.34 13.66
C GLY A 21 -0.39 4.13 12.98
N LYS A 22 -0.16 4.62 11.76
CA LYS A 22 -1.15 5.39 11.04
C LYS A 22 -2.36 4.52 10.69
N ASP A 23 -3.55 5.12 10.77
CA ASP A 23 -4.75 4.41 10.38
C ASP A 23 -4.76 4.17 8.88
N ILE A 24 -4.83 2.91 8.48
CA ILE A 24 -4.85 2.51 7.09
C ILE A 24 -6.08 1.64 6.87
N ASP A 25 -6.90 2.03 5.90
CA ASP A 25 -8.10 1.28 5.59
C ASP A 25 -7.76 0.00 4.83
N LYS A 26 -6.98 0.13 3.75
CA LYS A 26 -6.68 -0.99 2.88
C LYS A 26 -5.40 -0.73 2.12
N ILE A 27 -4.65 -1.79 1.84
CA ILE A 27 -3.45 -1.72 1.01
C ILE A 27 -3.64 -2.57 -0.24
N LEU A 28 -3.35 -2.00 -1.40
CA LEU A 28 -3.29 -2.72 -2.65
C LEU A 28 -1.84 -3.01 -2.99
N VAL A 29 -1.54 -4.27 -3.29
CA VAL A 29 -0.20 -4.68 -3.73
C VAL A 29 -0.33 -5.40 -5.06
N LYS A 30 0.63 -5.20 -5.95
CA LYS A 30 0.61 -5.92 -7.22
C LYS A 30 0.89 -7.40 -6.97
N LYS A 31 0.32 -8.26 -7.81
CA LYS A 31 0.33 -9.71 -7.57
C LYS A 31 1.72 -10.32 -7.50
N ASP A 32 2.65 -9.79 -8.28
CA ASP A 32 4.00 -10.34 -8.37
C ASP A 32 5.05 -9.49 -7.66
N LEU A 33 4.62 -8.77 -6.63
CA LEU A 33 5.53 -7.92 -5.86
C LEU A 33 6.63 -8.78 -5.21
N SER A 34 7.88 -8.37 -5.41
CA SER A 34 9.03 -9.11 -4.90
C SER A 34 10.17 -8.15 -4.57
N GLY A 35 11.22 -8.69 -3.93
CA GLY A 35 12.40 -7.93 -3.57
C GLY A 35 12.49 -7.63 -2.08
N ASP A 36 13.59 -7.01 -1.67
CA ASP A 36 13.87 -6.78 -0.26
C ASP A 36 12.85 -5.86 0.40
N LEU A 37 12.42 -4.81 -0.33
CA LEU A 37 11.43 -3.89 0.22
C LEU A 37 10.06 -4.55 0.39
N SER A 38 9.72 -5.51 -0.49
CA SER A 38 8.47 -6.23 -0.32
C SER A 38 8.51 -7.10 0.93
N ASN A 39 9.67 -7.67 1.26
CA ASN A 39 9.83 -8.43 2.50
C ASN A 39 9.66 -7.54 3.72
N GLU A 40 10.19 -6.33 3.68
CA GLU A 40 9.98 -5.36 4.75
C GLU A 40 8.50 -4.99 4.90
N LEU A 41 7.82 -4.81 3.77
CA LEU A 41 6.40 -4.50 3.77
C LEU A 41 5.59 -5.61 4.44
N PHE A 42 5.83 -6.85 4.05
CA PHE A 42 5.09 -7.97 4.62
C PHE A 42 5.42 -8.19 6.10
N ALA A 43 6.69 -7.93 6.49
CA ALA A 43 7.05 -7.98 7.91
C ALA A 43 6.30 -6.91 8.72
N ALA A 44 6.19 -5.70 8.19
CA ALA A 44 5.44 -4.63 8.85
C ALA A 44 3.95 -4.98 8.96
N LEU A 45 3.40 -5.65 7.93
CA LEU A 45 2.01 -6.06 7.92
C LEU A 45 1.69 -7.13 8.97
N LYS A 46 2.65 -7.96 9.35
CA LYS A 46 2.45 -8.95 10.41
C LYS A 46 2.12 -8.29 11.74
N ASP A 47 2.64 -7.09 11.97
CA ASP A 47 2.38 -6.35 13.19
C ASP A 47 1.07 -5.53 13.11
N ARG A 48 0.41 -5.55 11.97
CA ARG A 48 -0.81 -4.78 11.73
C ARG A 48 -1.91 -5.67 11.15
N PRO A 49 -2.43 -6.64 11.93
CA PRO A 49 -3.48 -7.53 11.43
C PRO A 49 -4.81 -6.83 11.16
N ASP A 50 -4.95 -5.61 11.65
CA ASP A 50 -6.13 -4.77 11.40
C ASP A 50 -6.20 -4.24 9.97
N VAL A 51 -5.10 -4.27 9.22
CA VAL A 51 -5.02 -3.69 7.88
C VAL A 51 -5.37 -4.76 6.84
N VAL A 52 -6.32 -4.41 5.96
CA VAL A 52 -6.72 -5.30 4.88
C VAL A 52 -5.75 -5.15 3.72
N VAL A 53 -5.25 -6.27 3.20
CA VAL A 53 -4.33 -6.28 2.06
C VAL A 53 -4.97 -7.04 0.91
N GLN A 54 -4.96 -6.45 -0.28
CA GLN A 54 -5.45 -7.08 -1.50
C GLN A 54 -4.36 -7.15 -2.54
N LYS A 55 -4.18 -8.32 -3.12
CA LYS A 55 -3.29 -8.48 -4.28
C LYS A 55 -4.09 -8.19 -5.53
N VAL A 56 -3.62 -7.27 -6.35
CA VAL A 56 -4.35 -6.81 -7.53
C VAL A 56 -3.41 -6.72 -8.73
N PRO A 57 -3.95 -6.75 -9.95
CA PRO A 57 -3.14 -6.43 -11.12
C PRO A 57 -2.61 -5.01 -11.02
N VAL A 58 -1.41 -4.78 -11.54
CA VAL A 58 -0.80 -3.45 -11.46
C VAL A 58 -1.65 -2.38 -12.14
N GLU A 59 -2.41 -2.76 -13.15
CA GLU A 59 -3.29 -1.83 -13.86
C GLU A 59 -4.32 -1.19 -12.93
N ARG A 60 -4.73 -1.92 -11.91
CA ARG A 60 -5.69 -1.37 -10.94
C ARG A 60 -5.08 -0.24 -10.13
N ILE A 61 -3.81 -0.37 -9.75
CA ILE A 61 -3.11 0.70 -9.04
C ILE A 61 -2.88 1.87 -10.00
N ASN A 62 -2.53 1.58 -11.25
CA ASN A 62 -2.29 2.60 -12.27
C ASN A 62 -3.52 3.45 -12.55
N ARG A 63 -4.71 2.91 -12.32
CA ARG A 63 -5.95 3.69 -12.48
C ARG A 63 -6.12 4.72 -11.37
N ILE A 64 -5.51 4.49 -10.21
CA ILE A 64 -5.63 5.38 -9.07
C ILE A 64 -4.55 6.44 -9.13
N THR A 65 -3.32 6.05 -9.45
CA THR A 65 -2.20 6.98 -9.57
C THR A 65 -1.26 6.53 -10.67
N ARG A 66 -0.73 7.49 -11.43
CA ARG A 66 0.28 7.24 -12.44
C ARG A 66 1.68 7.55 -11.96
N LYS A 67 1.81 7.95 -10.72
CA LYS A 67 3.11 8.22 -10.12
C LYS A 67 3.84 6.91 -9.84
N ASN A 68 5.10 7.01 -9.48
CA ASN A 68 5.91 5.81 -9.23
C ASN A 68 5.48 5.16 -7.91
N HIS A 69 4.46 4.31 -7.98
CA HIS A 69 3.89 3.66 -6.80
C HIS A 69 4.62 2.38 -6.39
N GLN A 70 5.55 1.90 -7.21
CA GLN A 70 6.36 0.70 -6.93
C GLN A 70 5.51 -0.54 -6.65
N GLY A 71 4.27 -0.57 -7.13
CA GLY A 71 3.39 -1.71 -6.96
C GLY A 71 2.65 -1.76 -5.63
N VAL A 72 2.62 -0.66 -4.87
CA VAL A 72 1.93 -0.61 -3.59
C VAL A 72 1.24 0.73 -3.37
N LEU A 73 0.04 0.69 -2.81
CA LEU A 73 -0.77 1.86 -2.53
C LEU A 73 -1.63 1.58 -1.30
N ALA A 74 -1.72 2.55 -0.42
CA ALA A 74 -2.52 2.41 0.81
C ALA A 74 -3.57 3.50 0.89
N PHE A 75 -4.81 3.11 1.12
CA PHE A 75 -5.91 4.04 1.40
C PHE A 75 -5.94 4.37 2.88
N LEU A 76 -5.99 5.65 3.19
CA LEU A 76 -5.99 6.14 4.57
C LEU A 76 -7.38 6.37 5.13
#